data_5cdaf53338ba972fe19889286a3ef451
#
_entry.id   5cdaf53338ba972fe19889286a3ef451
#
_cell.length_a   1.000
_cell.length_b   1.000
_cell.length_c   1.000
_cell.angle_alpha   90.00
_cell.angle_beta   90.00
_cell.angle_gamma   90.00
#
_symmetry.space_group_name_H-M   'P 1'
#
loop_
_entity.id
_entity.type
_entity.pdbx_description
1 polymer ?
#
loop_
_entity_poly.entity_id
_entity_poly.type
_entity_poly.pdbx_seq_one_letter_code
_entity_poly.pdbx_strand_id
1 'polypeptide(L)'
;MAGASFQIQVRHIQVANKEIADLLVETIRGAKAGVAQVQLLMKLAGKYSNCRSKDDGGNLGWVEVGWNPEDPRSPRGGFKKLENEELQDIVCHALQKKEVHQGIVYGPVQTKQGCHVLIIANEFKTDRIL
;
A
#
# COMPACT_ATOMS: atom_id res chain seq x y z
N MET A 1 -7.65 26.13 -12.52
CA MET A 1 -6.41 25.35 -12.49
C MET A 1 -6.71 23.88 -12.30
N ALA A 2 -6.15 23.10 -13.16
CA ALA A 2 -6.37 21.67 -13.06
C ALA A 2 -5.50 21.06 -11.95
N GLY A 3 -6.09 20.27 -11.11
CA GLY A 3 -5.35 19.46 -10.17
C GLY A 3 -5.09 18.08 -10.74
N ALA A 4 -3.85 17.60 -10.66
CA ALA A 4 -3.61 16.20 -10.87
C ALA A 4 -4.12 15.44 -9.66
N SER A 5 -4.85 14.38 -9.87
CA SER A 5 -5.32 13.50 -8.81
C SER A 5 -4.55 12.18 -8.93
N PHE A 6 -4.01 11.74 -7.82
CA PHE A 6 -3.28 10.49 -7.73
C PHE A 6 -3.92 9.62 -6.64
N GLN A 7 -4.38 8.45 -7.03
CA GLN A 7 -5.02 7.52 -6.10
C GLN A 7 -4.30 6.18 -6.16
N ILE A 8 -4.17 5.56 -5.01
CA ILE A 8 -3.59 4.22 -4.91
C ILE A 8 -4.53 3.31 -4.14
N GLN A 9 -4.63 2.07 -4.57
CA GLN A 9 -5.32 1.02 -3.82
C GLN A 9 -4.27 0.22 -3.06
N VAL A 10 -4.38 0.22 -1.73
CA VAL A 10 -3.42 -0.45 -0.86
C VAL A 10 -4.03 -1.75 -0.35
N ARG A 11 -3.27 -2.83 -0.43
CA ARG A 11 -3.60 -4.11 0.19
C ARG A 11 -2.48 -4.50 1.13
N HIS A 12 -2.83 -5.16 2.25
CA HIS A 12 -1.82 -5.56 3.22
C HIS A 12 -2.16 -6.88 3.90
N ILE A 13 -1.15 -7.45 4.53
CA ILE A 13 -1.28 -8.56 5.46
C ILE A 13 -0.74 -8.07 6.80
N GLN A 14 -1.50 -8.22 7.87
CA GLN A 14 -1.07 -7.86 9.22
C GLN A 14 -0.85 -9.13 10.03
N VAL A 15 0.35 -9.27 10.57
CA VAL A 15 0.70 -10.41 11.44
C VAL A 15 1.41 -9.89 12.68
N ALA A 16 1.37 -10.67 13.76
CA ALA A 16 2.00 -10.27 15.03
C ALA A 16 3.52 -10.46 15.02
N ASN A 17 4.03 -11.35 14.19
CA ASN A 17 5.41 -11.82 14.22
C ASN A 17 6.17 -11.39 12.97
N LYS A 18 7.33 -10.75 13.18
CA LYS A 18 8.18 -10.31 12.08
C LYS A 18 8.69 -11.45 11.22
N GLU A 19 9.00 -12.60 11.83
CA GLU A 19 9.49 -13.76 11.07
C GLU A 19 8.47 -14.26 10.07
N ILE A 20 7.20 -14.26 10.46
CA ILE A 20 6.10 -14.62 9.56
C ILE A 20 5.97 -13.58 8.45
N ALA A 21 6.08 -12.30 8.80
CA ALA A 21 6.03 -11.22 7.81
C ALA A 21 7.17 -11.35 6.79
N ASP A 22 8.38 -11.65 7.25
CA ASP A 22 9.52 -11.85 6.36
C ASP A 22 9.31 -13.02 5.40
N LEU A 23 8.75 -14.14 5.89
CA LEU A 23 8.43 -15.27 5.04
C LEU A 23 7.38 -14.94 4.00
N LEU A 24 6.37 -14.15 4.39
CA LEU A 24 5.33 -13.72 3.45
C LEU A 24 5.91 -12.81 2.35
N VAL A 25 6.79 -11.88 2.72
CA VAL A 25 7.45 -11.02 1.73
C VAL A 25 8.26 -11.85 0.75
N GLU A 26 9.06 -12.80 1.24
CA GLU A 26 9.85 -13.68 0.38
C GLU A 26 8.98 -14.50 -0.56
N THR A 27 7.89 -15.05 -0.03
CA THR A 27 6.95 -15.85 -0.81
C THR A 27 6.34 -15.03 -1.95
N ILE A 28 5.90 -13.82 -1.63
CA ILE A 28 5.27 -12.94 -2.62
C ILE A 28 6.30 -12.48 -3.66
N ARG A 29 7.52 -12.15 -3.24
CA ARG A 29 8.59 -11.75 -4.17
C ARG A 29 8.97 -12.86 -5.13
N GLY A 30 8.74 -14.10 -4.76
CA GLY A 30 8.97 -15.24 -5.66
C GLY A 30 8.00 -15.29 -6.84
N ALA A 31 6.87 -14.59 -6.76
CA ALA A 31 5.94 -14.49 -7.87
C ALA A 31 6.36 -13.35 -8.81
N LYS A 32 5.89 -13.43 -10.06
CA LYS A 32 6.16 -12.38 -11.04
C LYS A 32 5.57 -11.05 -10.58
N ALA A 33 6.35 -9.97 -10.68
CA ALA A 33 5.89 -8.63 -10.33
C ALA A 33 4.61 -8.28 -11.10
N GLY A 34 3.72 -7.53 -10.47
CA GLY A 34 2.46 -7.11 -11.03
C GLY A 34 1.30 -7.93 -10.47
N VAL A 35 0.38 -8.33 -11.34
CA VAL A 35 -0.86 -9.01 -10.95
C VAL A 35 -0.62 -10.28 -10.14
N ALA A 36 0.42 -11.05 -10.46
CA ALA A 36 0.72 -12.29 -9.75
C ALA A 36 1.04 -12.04 -8.28
N GLN A 37 1.84 -11.03 -7.98
CA GLN A 37 2.14 -10.67 -6.58
C GLN A 37 0.90 -10.16 -5.86
N VAL A 38 0.08 -9.34 -6.51
CA VAL A 38 -1.17 -8.84 -5.93
C VAL A 38 -2.11 -9.99 -5.59
N GLN A 39 -2.31 -10.92 -6.51
CA GLN A 39 -3.18 -12.07 -6.30
C GLN A 39 -2.67 -12.96 -5.17
N LEU A 40 -1.37 -13.18 -5.12
CA LEU A 40 -0.76 -13.99 -4.06
C LEU A 40 -0.92 -13.33 -2.69
N LEU A 41 -0.71 -12.02 -2.61
CA LEU A 41 -0.93 -11.29 -1.36
C LEU A 41 -2.39 -11.40 -0.92
N MET A 42 -3.34 -11.24 -1.82
CA MET A 42 -4.76 -11.37 -1.51
C MET A 42 -5.08 -12.74 -0.91
N LYS A 43 -4.55 -13.79 -1.51
CA LYS A 43 -4.74 -15.16 -1.04
C LYS A 43 -4.13 -15.39 0.34
N LEU A 44 -2.91 -14.90 0.55
CA LEU A 44 -2.21 -15.05 1.83
C LEU A 44 -2.86 -14.19 2.92
N ALA A 45 -3.41 -13.04 2.57
CA ALA A 45 -4.14 -12.22 3.53
C ALA A 45 -5.34 -12.98 4.12
N GLY A 46 -6.07 -13.70 3.29
CA GLY A 46 -7.19 -14.50 3.75
C GLY A 46 -6.80 -15.61 4.72
N LYS A 47 -5.57 -16.11 4.62
CA LYS A 47 -5.06 -17.18 5.48
C LYS A 47 -4.37 -16.69 6.75
N TYR A 48 -3.61 -15.60 6.68
CA TYR A 48 -2.67 -15.24 7.74
C TYR A 48 -2.89 -13.87 8.37
N SER A 49 -3.64 -12.99 7.72
CA SER A 49 -3.82 -11.64 8.24
C SER A 49 -4.69 -11.62 9.49
N ASN A 50 -4.27 -10.82 10.47
CA ASN A 50 -5.05 -10.53 11.67
C ASN A 50 -5.98 -9.33 11.49
N CYS A 51 -5.89 -8.64 10.37
CA CYS A 51 -6.74 -7.49 10.08
C CYS A 51 -8.08 -7.95 9.52
N ARG A 52 -9.16 -7.22 9.87
CA ARG A 52 -10.49 -7.52 9.32
C ARG A 52 -10.56 -7.41 7.79
N SER A 53 -9.61 -6.70 7.16
CA SER A 53 -9.52 -6.62 5.71
C SER A 53 -9.16 -7.96 5.05
N LYS A 54 -8.78 -8.97 5.84
CA LYS A 54 -8.39 -10.29 5.30
C LYS A 54 -9.45 -10.91 4.41
N ASP A 55 -10.73 -10.70 4.73
CA ASP A 55 -11.86 -11.24 3.97
C ASP A 55 -12.03 -10.54 2.63
N ASP A 56 -11.40 -9.41 2.42
CA ASP A 56 -11.39 -8.66 1.16
C ASP A 56 -9.98 -8.62 0.55
N GLY A 57 -9.23 -9.69 0.72
CA GLY A 57 -7.88 -9.81 0.18
C GLY A 57 -6.89 -8.78 0.71
N GLY A 58 -7.09 -8.31 1.95
CA GLY A 58 -6.25 -7.30 2.57
C GLY A 58 -6.51 -5.87 2.09
N ASN A 59 -7.60 -5.64 1.40
CA ASN A 59 -7.93 -4.33 0.81
C ASN A 59 -8.16 -3.27 1.88
N LEU A 60 -7.29 -2.27 1.90
CA LEU A 60 -7.43 -1.10 2.78
C LEU A 60 -8.19 0.04 2.09
N GLY A 61 -8.53 -0.14 0.83
CA GLY A 61 -9.27 0.83 0.04
C GLY A 61 -8.37 1.74 -0.77
N TRP A 62 -8.99 2.73 -1.39
CA TRP A 62 -8.31 3.72 -2.20
C TRP A 62 -7.88 4.89 -1.33
N VAL A 63 -6.63 5.28 -1.46
CA VAL A 63 -6.09 6.46 -0.79
C VAL A 63 -5.86 7.51 -1.87
N GLU A 64 -6.53 8.63 -1.73
CA GLU A 64 -6.33 9.77 -2.62
C GLU A 64 -5.16 10.59 -2.11
N VAL A 65 -4.11 10.67 -2.92
CA VAL A 65 -2.94 11.47 -2.61
C VAL A 65 -3.14 12.83 -3.28
N GLY A 66 -3.53 13.83 -2.51
CA GLY A 66 -3.86 15.14 -3.01
C GLY A 66 -2.68 16.01 -3.42
N TRP A 67 -1.49 15.42 -3.52
CA TRP A 67 -0.29 16.15 -3.92
C TRP A 67 0.50 15.34 -4.94
N ASN A 68 1.25 16.07 -5.74
CA ASN A 68 2.19 15.45 -6.68
C ASN A 68 3.50 15.21 -5.95
N PRO A 69 3.95 13.96 -5.76
CA PRO A 69 5.20 13.68 -5.06
C PRO A 69 6.42 14.33 -5.70
N GLU A 70 6.33 14.69 -6.99
CA GLU A 70 7.43 15.31 -7.72
C GLU A 70 7.45 16.82 -7.62
N ASP A 71 6.38 17.43 -7.11
CA ASP A 71 6.26 18.87 -6.94
C ASP A 71 6.36 19.23 -5.46
N PRO A 72 7.46 19.86 -5.01
CA PRO A 72 7.62 20.21 -3.61
C PRO A 72 6.63 21.25 -3.11
N ARG A 73 5.94 21.97 -4.00
CA ARG A 73 4.92 22.96 -3.65
C ARG A 73 3.53 22.39 -3.57
N SER A 74 3.34 21.14 -3.97
CA SER A 74 2.03 20.51 -3.91
C SER A 74 1.62 20.27 -2.46
N PRO A 75 0.42 20.70 -2.03
CA PRO A 75 -0.01 20.49 -0.65
C PRO A 75 -0.29 19.01 -0.38
N ARG A 76 0.03 18.58 0.83
CA ARG A 76 -0.23 17.21 1.27
C ARG A 76 -1.66 16.98 1.75
N GLY A 77 -2.54 17.91 1.54
CA GLY A 77 -3.91 17.80 1.99
C GLY A 77 -4.77 16.98 1.04
N GLY A 78 -5.92 16.56 1.51
CA GLY A 78 -6.98 16.07 0.67
C GLY A 78 -7.00 14.59 0.34
N PHE A 79 -6.30 13.74 1.09
CA PHE A 79 -6.41 12.31 0.86
C PHE A 79 -7.12 11.58 1.99
N LYS A 80 -7.75 10.47 1.63
CA LYS A 80 -8.41 9.60 2.58
C LYS A 80 -7.38 8.94 3.48
N LYS A 81 -7.56 9.05 4.78
CA LYS A 81 -6.63 8.45 5.75
C LYS A 81 -6.89 6.96 5.88
N LEU A 82 -5.81 6.20 5.97
CA LEU A 82 -5.89 4.82 6.42
C LEU A 82 -6.23 4.80 7.91
N GLU A 83 -6.89 3.75 8.38
CA GLU A 83 -7.20 3.60 9.80
C GLU A 83 -5.94 3.60 10.67
N ASN A 84 -4.85 3.03 10.17
CA ASN A 84 -3.57 3.01 10.86
C ASN A 84 -2.73 4.20 10.42
N GLU A 85 -2.61 5.21 11.27
CA GLU A 85 -1.86 6.42 10.96
C GLU A 85 -0.37 6.16 10.73
N GLU A 86 0.23 5.25 11.50
CA GLU A 86 1.64 4.89 11.30
C GLU A 86 1.86 4.29 9.93
N LEU A 87 0.95 3.40 9.52
CA LEU A 87 1.02 2.77 8.21
C LEU A 87 0.86 3.79 7.10
N GLN A 88 -0.06 4.74 7.28
CA GLN A 88 -0.26 5.82 6.33
C GLN A 88 1.00 6.66 6.17
N ASP A 89 1.64 7.04 7.26
CA ASP A 89 2.86 7.83 7.23
C ASP A 89 3.98 7.08 6.49
N ILE A 90 4.12 5.79 6.76
CA ILE A 90 5.13 4.96 6.10
C ILE A 90 4.88 4.87 4.60
N VAL A 91 3.63 4.66 4.20
CA VAL A 91 3.26 4.60 2.78
C VAL A 91 3.52 5.95 2.10
N CYS A 92 3.15 7.06 2.74
CA CYS A 92 3.39 8.40 2.19
C CYS A 92 4.88 8.69 2.02
N HIS A 93 5.70 8.33 3.01
CA HIS A 93 7.15 8.50 2.91
C HIS A 93 7.76 7.64 1.80
N ALA A 94 7.31 6.38 1.72
CA ALA A 94 7.79 5.46 0.70
C ALA A 94 7.43 5.93 -0.71
N LEU A 95 6.24 6.50 -0.88
CA LEU A 95 5.84 7.09 -2.15
C LEU A 95 6.70 8.29 -2.52
N GLN A 96 7.02 9.16 -1.55
CA GLN A 96 7.88 10.32 -1.79
C GLN A 96 9.28 9.91 -2.23
N LYS A 97 9.79 8.83 -1.65
CA LYS A 97 11.12 8.30 -1.98
C LYS A 97 11.11 7.36 -3.17
N LYS A 98 9.93 7.11 -3.74
CA LYS A 98 9.76 6.17 -4.86
C LYS A 98 10.19 4.75 -4.52
N GLU A 99 10.06 4.35 -3.25
CA GLU A 99 10.37 3.01 -2.78
C GLU A 99 9.22 2.03 -3.01
N VAL A 100 8.00 2.53 -3.14
CA VAL A 100 6.81 1.71 -3.33
C VAL A 100 6.35 1.81 -4.77
N HIS A 101 6.13 0.66 -5.40
CA HIS A 101 5.69 0.57 -6.78
C HIS A 101 4.50 -0.36 -6.91
N GLN A 102 3.62 -0.07 -7.87
CA GLN A 102 2.47 -0.91 -8.15
C GLN A 102 2.91 -2.33 -8.48
N GLY A 103 2.27 -3.31 -7.83
CA GLY A 103 2.48 -4.72 -8.13
C GLY A 103 3.76 -5.32 -7.55
N ILE A 104 4.46 -4.58 -6.69
CA ILE A 104 5.66 -5.07 -6.01
C ILE A 104 5.44 -5.02 -4.50
N VAL A 105 5.63 -6.15 -3.84
CA VAL A 105 5.44 -6.25 -2.39
C VAL A 105 6.46 -5.38 -1.65
N TYR A 106 5.99 -4.72 -0.60
CA TYR A 106 6.80 -3.85 0.24
C TYR A 106 6.68 -4.26 1.70
N GLY A 107 7.79 -4.21 2.41
CA GLY A 107 7.83 -4.51 3.83
C GLY A 107 8.87 -5.59 4.16
N PRO A 108 8.83 -6.15 5.36
CA PRO A 108 7.83 -5.89 6.40
C PRO A 108 7.97 -4.52 7.05
N VAL A 109 6.84 -3.97 7.47
CA VAL A 109 6.75 -2.67 8.13
C VAL A 109 6.21 -2.87 9.54
N GLN A 110 6.92 -2.34 10.53
CA GLN A 110 6.52 -2.46 11.93
C GLN A 110 5.68 -1.27 12.35
N THR A 111 4.51 -1.55 12.93
CA THR A 111 3.67 -0.56 13.60
C THR A 111 3.30 -1.05 15.00
N LYS A 112 2.56 -0.23 15.75
CA LYS A 112 2.06 -0.65 17.07
C LYS A 112 1.10 -1.83 17.00
N GLN A 113 0.47 -2.05 15.85
CA GLN A 113 -0.49 -3.14 15.66
C GLN A 113 0.17 -4.44 15.20
N GLY A 114 1.45 -4.41 14.86
CA GLY A 114 2.18 -5.59 14.40
C GLY A 114 3.03 -5.32 13.17
N CYS A 115 3.26 -6.36 12.39
CA CYS A 115 4.03 -6.27 11.16
C CYS A 115 3.11 -6.31 9.96
N HIS A 116 3.38 -5.47 8.98
CA HIS A 116 2.56 -5.35 7.78
C HIS A 116 3.37 -5.66 6.53
N VAL A 117 2.75 -6.39 5.63
CA VAL A 117 3.27 -6.64 4.28
C VAL A 117 2.31 -5.93 3.34
N LEU A 118 2.83 -5.02 2.54
CA LEU A 118 2.02 -4.11 1.74
C LEU A 118 2.22 -4.32 0.25
N ILE A 119 1.21 -4.00 -0.52
CA ILE A 119 1.34 -3.87 -1.97
C ILE A 119 0.39 -2.77 -2.46
N ILE A 120 0.85 -2.01 -3.46
CA ILE A 120 -0.04 -1.14 -4.20
C ILE A 120 -0.64 -1.97 -5.31
N ALA A 121 -1.93 -2.28 -5.17
CA ALA A 121 -2.63 -3.14 -6.12
C ALA A 121 -2.98 -2.40 -7.41
N ASN A 122 -3.33 -1.12 -7.28
CA ASN A 122 -3.69 -0.29 -8.42
C ASN A 122 -3.26 1.15 -8.19
N GLU A 123 -3.00 1.85 -9.29
CA GLU A 123 -2.76 3.29 -9.29
C GLU A 123 -3.68 3.94 -10.29
N PHE A 124 -4.14 5.13 -9.96
CA PHE A 124 -4.95 5.93 -10.85
C PHE A 124 -4.44 7.37 -10.82
N LYS A 125 -4.04 7.87 -11.97
CA LYS A 125 -3.58 9.24 -12.14
C LYS A 125 -4.49 9.94 -13.14
N THR A 126 -5.02 11.10 -12.76
CA THR A 126 -5.77 11.93 -13.69
C THR A 126 -5.06 13.26 -13.85
N ASP A 127 -4.80 13.62 -15.09
CA ASP A 127 -4.42 14.98 -15.44
C ASP A 127 -5.66 15.68 -15.94
N ARG A 128 -6.18 16.58 -15.13
CA ARG A 128 -7.29 17.41 -15.58
C ARG A 128 -6.73 18.64 -16.23
N ILE A 129 -6.90 18.70 -17.52
CA ILE A 129 -6.65 19.91 -18.28
C ILE A 129 -7.97 20.60 -18.46
N LEU A 130 -8.09 21.75 -17.90
CA LEU A 130 -9.30 22.56 -18.04
C LEU A 130 -9.04 23.71 -18.99
#